data_e301e7c6c4ea208eeef0eb47a7183e29
#
_entry.id   e301e7c6c4ea208eeef0eb47a7183e29
#
_cell.length_a   1.000
_cell.length_b   1.000
_cell.length_c   1.000
_cell.angle_alpha   90.00
_cell.angle_beta   90.00
_cell.angle_gamma   90.00
#
_symmetry.space_group_name_H-M   'P 1'
#
loop_
_entity.id
_entity.type
_entity.pdbx_description
1 polymer ?
#
loop_
_entity_poly.entity_id
_entity_poly.type
_entity_poly.pdbx_seq_one_letter_code
_entity_poly.pdbx_strand_id
1 'polypeptide(L)'
;VVGEMAHYALDCWDVEVKTDKYGWVEIIGIADRGDYDLTSHSQYSNEELNVFIEYDEPKKVQKTIVKPNLSKFGPIFKGDSPKVKQAIEDANIDDIKAAIEANGKFTVELDKVYEVTEDLLIFEDVEEEITGEKIVPHVIEPSFGIDRITYSVLLHSFTETEGKDYFKFDKSVAPVQLGIFPLVNKEGPREIAQELTENLRMSGFTVEYDATGTIGKRYARADEIGIPLAITVDFDTLDDNQVTVRDRDTEAQERIPISDLNEYLEKYFK
;
A
#
# COMPACT_ATOMS: atom_id res chain seq x y z
N VAL A 1 -12.63 13.59 -14.23
CA VAL A 1 -13.75 14.04 -15.08
C VAL A 1 -15.05 13.57 -14.43
N VAL A 2 -16.01 14.47 -14.17
CA VAL A 2 -17.30 14.11 -13.55
C VAL A 2 -18.02 13.14 -14.50
N GLY A 3 -18.20 11.89 -14.07
CA GLY A 3 -18.89 10.83 -14.83
C GLY A 3 -18.03 9.59 -15.17
N GLU A 4 -16.74 9.59 -14.83
CA GLU A 4 -15.84 8.45 -15.09
C GLU A 4 -15.48 7.67 -13.82
N MET A 5 -15.95 8.10 -12.64
CA MET A 5 -15.73 7.34 -11.40
C MET A 5 -16.46 6.00 -11.42
N ALA A 6 -15.80 4.97 -10.94
CA ALA A 6 -16.42 3.69 -10.67
C ALA A 6 -17.56 3.85 -9.64
N HIS A 7 -18.65 3.11 -9.80
CA HIS A 7 -19.84 3.22 -8.93
C HIS A 7 -19.59 2.94 -7.43
N TYR A 8 -18.48 2.28 -7.13
CA TYR A 8 -18.04 1.93 -5.77
C TYR A 8 -17.06 2.94 -5.17
N ALA A 9 -16.57 3.91 -5.94
CA ALA A 9 -15.57 4.86 -5.49
C ALA A 9 -16.23 6.17 -5.03
N LEU A 10 -15.77 6.69 -3.90
CA LEU A 10 -16.10 8.02 -3.38
C LEU A 10 -15.22 9.09 -4.03
N ASP A 11 -13.95 8.73 -4.34
CA ASP A 11 -12.99 9.57 -5.04
C ASP A 11 -11.99 8.72 -5.82
N CYS A 12 -11.45 9.26 -6.93
CA CYS A 12 -10.46 8.59 -7.75
C CYS A 12 -9.37 9.58 -8.18
N TRP A 13 -8.13 9.12 -8.16
CA TRP A 13 -6.96 9.85 -8.61
C TRP A 13 -6.17 8.99 -9.58
N ASP A 14 -5.85 9.54 -10.75
CA ASP A 14 -5.07 8.87 -11.76
C ASP A 14 -3.73 9.58 -11.95
N VAL A 15 -2.67 8.79 -12.07
CA VAL A 15 -1.36 9.28 -12.50
C VAL A 15 -1.20 8.90 -13.96
N GLU A 16 -1.08 9.92 -14.80
CA GLU A 16 -0.94 9.75 -16.24
C GLU A 16 0.42 10.21 -16.74
N VAL A 17 0.96 9.51 -17.72
CA VAL A 17 2.19 9.87 -18.44
C VAL A 17 1.86 10.21 -19.87
N LYS A 18 2.40 11.33 -20.35
CA LYS A 18 2.25 11.73 -21.75
C LYS A 18 3.23 10.95 -22.63
N THR A 19 2.70 10.30 -23.64
CA THR A 19 3.47 9.59 -24.67
C THR A 19 3.19 10.20 -26.04
N ASP A 20 4.16 10.18 -26.95
CA ASP A 20 3.98 10.75 -28.30
C ASP A 20 2.98 9.95 -29.14
N LYS A 21 2.95 8.63 -28.97
CA LYS A 21 2.11 7.72 -29.75
C LYS A 21 0.66 7.65 -29.25
N TYR A 22 0.47 7.60 -27.92
CA TYR A 22 -0.83 7.30 -27.30
C TYR A 22 -1.43 8.48 -26.54
N GLY A 23 -0.74 9.64 -26.49
CA GLY A 23 -1.15 10.78 -25.67
C GLY A 23 -0.96 10.51 -24.17
N TRP A 24 -1.93 10.92 -23.36
CA TRP A 24 -1.94 10.64 -21.93
C TRP A 24 -2.32 9.18 -21.68
N VAL A 25 -1.50 8.49 -20.94
CA VAL A 25 -1.67 7.08 -20.57
C VAL A 25 -1.66 6.97 -19.06
N GLU A 26 -2.76 6.51 -18.49
CA GLU A 26 -2.86 6.18 -17.06
C GLU A 26 -1.90 5.04 -16.72
N ILE A 27 -1.09 5.25 -15.70
CA ILE A 27 -0.11 4.28 -15.19
C ILE A 27 -0.41 3.82 -13.76
N ILE A 28 -1.09 4.67 -12.97
CA ILE A 28 -1.51 4.35 -11.60
C ILE A 28 -2.91 4.92 -11.42
N GLY A 29 -3.84 4.12 -10.89
CA GLY A 29 -5.12 4.56 -10.37
C GLY A 29 -5.19 4.40 -8.86
N ILE A 30 -5.77 5.36 -8.16
CA ILE A 30 -5.98 5.31 -6.70
C ILE A 30 -7.44 5.62 -6.44
N ALA A 31 -8.19 4.67 -5.90
CA ALA A 31 -9.59 4.85 -5.56
C ALA A 31 -9.82 4.80 -4.04
N ASP A 32 -10.58 5.75 -3.52
CA ASP A 32 -11.24 5.64 -2.23
C ASP A 32 -12.57 4.92 -2.44
N ARG A 33 -12.64 3.64 -2.06
CA ARG A 33 -13.84 2.80 -2.19
C ARG A 33 -14.83 2.99 -1.04
N GLY A 34 -14.50 3.85 -0.08
CA GLY A 34 -15.29 4.03 1.13
C GLY A 34 -15.42 2.72 1.93
N ASP A 35 -16.54 2.55 2.58
CA ASP A 35 -16.91 1.35 3.34
C ASP A 35 -17.74 0.35 2.51
N TYR A 36 -17.94 0.61 1.20
CA TYR A 36 -18.83 -0.16 0.33
C TYR A 36 -18.55 -1.67 0.36
N ASP A 37 -17.28 -2.06 0.19
CA ASP A 37 -16.91 -3.47 0.11
C ASP A 37 -17.14 -4.18 1.44
N LEU A 38 -16.66 -3.61 2.55
CA LEU A 38 -16.77 -4.22 3.87
C LEU A 38 -18.22 -4.28 4.36
N THR A 39 -18.99 -3.23 4.09
CA THR A 39 -20.43 -3.23 4.39
C THR A 39 -21.18 -4.31 3.60
N SER A 40 -20.90 -4.42 2.29
CA SER A 40 -21.51 -5.44 1.45
C SER A 40 -21.11 -6.85 1.90
N HIS A 41 -19.83 -7.08 2.19
CA HIS A 41 -19.35 -8.36 2.69
C HIS A 41 -19.97 -8.73 4.05
N SER A 42 -20.09 -7.78 4.98
CA SER A 42 -20.77 -8.00 6.26
C SER A 42 -22.20 -8.45 6.08
N GLN A 43 -22.95 -7.80 5.19
CA GLN A 43 -24.36 -8.15 4.92
C GLN A 43 -24.56 -9.56 4.38
N TYR A 44 -23.66 -10.03 3.50
CA TYR A 44 -23.80 -11.34 2.85
C TYR A 44 -23.16 -12.49 3.64
N SER A 45 -22.12 -12.22 4.44
CA SER A 45 -21.43 -13.25 5.24
C SER A 45 -22.00 -13.40 6.64
N ASN A 46 -22.76 -12.42 7.14
CA ASN A 46 -23.17 -12.25 8.55
C ASN A 46 -21.98 -12.11 9.51
N GLU A 47 -20.80 -11.69 9.01
CA GLU A 47 -19.61 -11.40 9.81
C GLU A 47 -19.47 -9.90 10.01
N GLU A 48 -19.15 -9.45 11.23
CA GLU A 48 -18.87 -8.05 11.51
C GLU A 48 -17.48 -7.65 11.01
N LEU A 49 -17.41 -6.88 9.92
CA LEU A 49 -16.17 -6.35 9.35
C LEU A 49 -15.97 -4.89 9.80
N ASN A 50 -15.72 -4.72 11.08
CA ASN A 50 -15.46 -3.42 11.70
C ASN A 50 -14.19 -3.46 12.54
N VAL A 51 -13.68 -2.27 12.88
CA VAL A 51 -12.58 -2.09 13.83
C VAL A 51 -13.06 -1.21 14.98
N PHE A 52 -12.58 -1.51 16.19
CA PHE A 52 -12.82 -0.67 17.34
C PHE A 52 -11.72 0.38 17.45
N ILE A 53 -12.11 1.66 17.42
CA ILE A 53 -11.19 2.77 17.60
C ILE A 53 -11.33 3.28 19.02
N GLU A 54 -10.27 3.18 19.80
CA GLU A 54 -10.20 3.73 21.15
C GLU A 54 -10.06 5.25 21.09
N TYR A 55 -10.77 5.95 21.95
CA TYR A 55 -10.58 7.38 22.13
C TYR A 55 -9.38 7.64 23.05
N ASP A 56 -8.65 8.71 22.81
CA ASP A 56 -7.54 9.15 23.67
C ASP A 56 -8.01 9.38 25.11
N GLU A 57 -9.24 9.88 25.28
CA GLU A 57 -9.92 10.04 26.57
C GLU A 57 -11.35 9.51 26.46
N PRO A 58 -11.85 8.74 27.48
CA PRO A 58 -13.23 8.28 27.50
C PRO A 58 -14.22 9.44 27.39
N LYS A 59 -15.25 9.27 26.57
CA LYS A 59 -16.31 10.27 26.40
C LYS A 59 -17.51 9.90 27.24
N LYS A 60 -18.07 10.88 27.94
CA LYS A 60 -19.34 10.76 28.66
C LYS A 60 -20.51 11.08 27.72
N VAL A 61 -21.37 10.11 27.51
CA VAL A 61 -22.58 10.26 26.68
C VAL A 61 -23.81 10.07 27.53
N GLN A 62 -24.81 10.90 27.28
CA GLN A 62 -26.13 10.72 27.89
C GLN A 62 -26.88 9.65 27.09
N LYS A 63 -27.32 8.60 27.77
CA LYS A 63 -28.09 7.50 27.18
C LYS A 63 -29.36 7.28 27.98
N THR A 64 -30.50 7.31 27.31
CA THR A 64 -31.74 6.90 27.94
C THR A 64 -31.79 5.38 28.00
N ILE A 65 -32.02 4.81 29.14
CA ILE A 65 -32.27 3.37 29.30
C ILE A 65 -33.73 3.16 29.71
N VAL A 66 -34.29 2.03 29.32
CA VAL A 66 -35.60 1.59 29.71
C VAL A 66 -35.52 0.47 30.73
N LYS A 67 -36.23 0.62 31.85
CA LYS A 67 -36.31 -0.38 32.91
C LYS A 67 -37.75 -0.76 33.15
N PRO A 68 -38.08 -2.06 33.39
CA PRO A 68 -39.43 -2.42 33.84
C PRO A 68 -39.70 -1.90 35.25
N ASN A 69 -40.88 -1.35 35.46
CA ASN A 69 -41.40 -1.01 36.79
C ASN A 69 -41.74 -2.31 37.53
N LEU A 70 -40.79 -2.87 38.25
CA LEU A 70 -40.90 -4.19 38.89
C LEU A 70 -42.12 -4.31 39.82
N SER A 71 -42.57 -3.22 40.46
CA SER A 71 -43.72 -3.25 41.33
C SER A 71 -45.04 -3.52 40.62
N LYS A 72 -45.16 -3.09 39.37
CA LYS A 72 -46.33 -3.30 38.51
C LYS A 72 -46.14 -4.51 37.58
N PHE A 73 -44.89 -4.77 37.16
CA PHE A 73 -44.52 -5.77 36.20
C PHE A 73 -44.76 -7.20 36.69
N GLY A 74 -44.30 -7.50 37.92
CA GLY A 74 -44.46 -8.81 38.53
C GLY A 74 -45.88 -9.31 38.63
N PRO A 75 -46.85 -8.56 39.13
CA PRO A 75 -48.26 -8.96 39.21
C PRO A 75 -48.91 -9.24 37.86
N ILE A 76 -48.49 -8.52 36.78
CA ILE A 76 -49.07 -8.65 35.43
C ILE A 76 -48.51 -9.86 34.70
N PHE A 77 -47.17 -9.98 34.63
CA PHE A 77 -46.49 -10.99 33.83
C PHE A 77 -46.12 -12.28 34.61
N LYS A 78 -46.20 -12.26 35.95
CA LYS A 78 -45.98 -13.41 36.83
C LYS A 78 -44.72 -14.21 36.48
N GLY A 79 -44.86 -15.48 36.13
CA GLY A 79 -43.75 -16.36 35.76
C GLY A 79 -43.03 -15.98 34.49
N ASP A 80 -43.66 -15.18 33.61
CA ASP A 80 -43.08 -14.74 32.33
C ASP A 80 -42.33 -13.42 32.46
N SER A 81 -42.38 -12.76 33.62
CA SER A 81 -41.70 -11.51 33.87
C SER A 81 -40.22 -11.43 33.49
N PRO A 82 -39.38 -12.46 33.73
CA PRO A 82 -37.98 -12.45 33.31
C PRO A 82 -37.81 -12.41 31.80
N LYS A 83 -38.65 -13.15 31.05
CA LYS A 83 -38.56 -13.21 29.59
C LYS A 83 -38.98 -11.89 28.95
N VAL A 84 -40.08 -11.31 29.42
CA VAL A 84 -40.60 -10.03 28.92
C VAL A 84 -39.64 -8.88 29.29
N LYS A 85 -39.07 -8.92 30.51
CA LYS A 85 -38.05 -7.97 30.92
C LYS A 85 -36.85 -7.99 29.97
N GLN A 86 -36.27 -9.19 29.68
CA GLN A 86 -35.14 -9.31 28.81
C GLN A 86 -35.47 -8.78 27.40
N ALA A 87 -36.64 -9.13 26.86
CA ALA A 87 -37.04 -8.66 25.54
C ALA A 87 -37.21 -7.11 25.48
N ILE A 88 -37.58 -6.45 26.59
CA ILE A 88 -37.62 -5.00 26.64
C ILE A 88 -36.23 -4.40 26.74
N GLU A 89 -35.32 -5.01 27.51
CA GLU A 89 -33.94 -4.55 27.66
C GLU A 89 -33.13 -4.73 26.36
N ASP A 90 -33.46 -5.75 25.54
CA ASP A 90 -32.84 -6.02 24.26
C ASP A 90 -33.47 -5.21 23.11
N ALA A 91 -34.63 -4.61 23.28
CA ALA A 91 -35.33 -3.85 22.25
C ALA A 91 -34.73 -2.45 22.09
N ASN A 92 -34.86 -1.87 20.89
CA ASN A 92 -34.49 -0.50 20.64
C ASN A 92 -35.43 0.46 21.37
N ILE A 93 -34.87 1.38 22.14
CA ILE A 93 -35.64 2.35 22.95
C ILE A 93 -36.52 3.26 22.11
N ASP A 94 -36.02 3.67 20.94
CA ASP A 94 -36.76 4.55 20.03
C ASP A 94 -37.97 3.81 19.45
N ASP A 95 -37.85 2.51 19.17
CA ASP A 95 -38.98 1.67 18.74
C ASP A 95 -40.02 1.50 19.86
N ILE A 96 -39.57 1.33 21.10
CA ILE A 96 -40.45 1.27 22.26
C ILE A 96 -41.23 2.59 22.43
N LYS A 97 -40.52 3.74 22.38
CA LYS A 97 -41.12 5.07 22.48
C LYS A 97 -42.14 5.32 21.36
N ALA A 98 -41.73 5.04 20.11
CA ALA A 98 -42.60 5.21 18.94
C ALA A 98 -43.86 4.34 19.01
N ALA A 99 -43.73 3.08 19.45
CA ALA A 99 -44.86 2.17 19.58
C ALA A 99 -45.83 2.62 20.69
N ILE A 100 -45.29 3.11 21.80
CA ILE A 100 -46.13 3.66 22.93
C ILE A 100 -46.83 4.94 22.47
N GLU A 101 -46.13 5.85 21.80
CA GLU A 101 -46.71 7.09 21.31
C GLU A 101 -47.81 6.85 20.27
N ALA A 102 -47.61 5.91 19.36
CA ALA A 102 -48.56 5.59 18.29
C ALA A 102 -49.75 4.76 18.77
N ASN A 103 -49.54 3.78 19.65
CA ASN A 103 -50.50 2.74 19.96
C ASN A 103 -50.85 2.65 21.48
N GLY A 104 -50.20 3.46 22.32
CA GLY A 104 -50.33 3.40 23.78
C GLY A 104 -49.68 2.20 24.45
N LYS A 105 -48.98 1.31 23.64
CA LYS A 105 -48.36 0.10 24.12
C LYS A 105 -47.25 -0.38 23.18
N PHE A 106 -46.27 -1.03 23.75
CA PHE A 106 -45.27 -1.80 23.05
C PHE A 106 -45.60 -3.29 23.10
N THR A 107 -45.43 -4.01 22.01
CA THR A 107 -45.78 -5.44 21.89
C THR A 107 -44.52 -6.29 21.87
N VAL A 108 -44.43 -7.26 22.77
CA VAL A 108 -43.35 -8.23 22.84
C VAL A 108 -43.91 -9.60 22.40
N GLU A 109 -43.37 -10.13 21.29
CA GLU A 109 -43.75 -11.43 20.76
C GLU A 109 -42.75 -12.50 21.22
N LEU A 110 -43.18 -13.44 22.05
CA LEU A 110 -42.41 -14.58 22.52
C LEU A 110 -43.21 -15.89 22.22
N ASP A 111 -43.39 -16.76 23.22
CA ASP A 111 -44.32 -17.90 23.18
C ASP A 111 -45.78 -17.47 23.10
N LYS A 112 -46.05 -16.26 23.47
CA LYS A 112 -47.31 -15.51 23.32
C LYS A 112 -47.05 -14.01 23.22
N VAL A 113 -48.06 -13.27 22.87
CA VAL A 113 -48.00 -11.82 22.71
C VAL A 113 -48.21 -11.16 24.07
N TYR A 114 -47.26 -10.27 24.43
CA TYR A 114 -47.34 -9.46 25.67
C TYR A 114 -47.47 -7.99 25.31
N GLU A 115 -48.41 -7.32 25.97
CA GLU A 115 -48.62 -5.88 25.82
C GLU A 115 -47.98 -5.14 27.00
N VAL A 116 -47.12 -4.19 26.70
CA VAL A 116 -46.37 -3.38 27.67
C VAL A 116 -46.82 -1.92 27.51
N THR A 117 -47.52 -1.39 28.47
CA THR A 117 -47.95 0.01 28.50
C THR A 117 -46.91 0.90 29.15
N GLU A 118 -46.94 2.21 28.89
CA GLU A 118 -45.97 3.17 29.38
C GLU A 118 -45.81 3.13 30.93
N ASP A 119 -46.89 2.93 31.67
CA ASP A 119 -46.86 2.88 33.13
C ASP A 119 -46.12 1.67 33.72
N LEU A 120 -45.80 0.66 32.88
CA LEU A 120 -44.99 -0.50 33.21
C LEU A 120 -43.49 -0.26 32.97
N LEU A 121 -43.11 0.88 32.39
CA LEU A 121 -41.76 1.22 32.02
C LEU A 121 -41.29 2.45 32.81
N ILE A 122 -40.00 2.50 33.04
CA ILE A 122 -39.30 3.66 33.61
C ILE A 122 -38.20 4.01 32.62
N PHE A 123 -38.26 5.23 32.09
CA PHE A 123 -37.20 5.79 31.26
C PHE A 123 -36.27 6.61 32.15
N GLU A 124 -34.99 6.31 32.11
CA GLU A 124 -33.97 6.94 32.96
C GLU A 124 -32.79 7.37 32.09
N ASP A 125 -32.42 8.64 32.21
CA ASP A 125 -31.21 9.13 31.54
C ASP A 125 -30.00 8.81 32.43
N VAL A 126 -29.07 8.05 31.88
CA VAL A 126 -27.82 7.66 32.54
C VAL A 126 -26.65 8.23 31.78
N GLU A 127 -25.59 8.54 32.49
CA GLU A 127 -24.32 8.90 31.91
C GLU A 127 -23.51 7.62 31.73
N GLU A 128 -23.13 7.29 30.49
CA GLU A 128 -22.28 6.13 30.16
C GLU A 128 -20.93 6.65 29.67
N GLU A 129 -19.87 6.07 30.18
CA GLU A 129 -18.52 6.32 29.69
C GLU A 129 -18.20 5.37 28.55
N ILE A 130 -18.00 5.92 27.33
CA ILE A 130 -17.58 5.15 26.17
C ILE A 130 -16.09 5.37 25.90
N THR A 131 -15.36 4.28 25.76
CA THR A 131 -13.90 4.27 25.56
C THR A 131 -13.51 4.27 24.08
N GLY A 132 -14.45 4.10 23.18
CA GLY A 132 -14.21 4.04 21.74
C GLY A 132 -15.49 3.77 20.96
N GLU A 133 -15.35 3.60 19.67
CA GLU A 133 -16.44 3.28 18.76
C GLU A 133 -16.06 2.21 17.74
N LYS A 134 -17.02 1.44 17.27
CA LYS A 134 -16.87 0.52 16.14
C LYS A 134 -17.13 1.29 14.85
N ILE A 135 -16.20 1.26 13.92
CA ILE A 135 -16.36 1.82 12.59
C ILE A 135 -16.10 0.74 11.51
N VAL A 136 -16.76 0.86 10.38
CA VAL A 136 -16.41 0.14 9.17
C VAL A 136 -15.32 0.98 8.47
N PRO A 137 -14.08 0.46 8.32
CA PRO A 137 -13.01 1.25 7.71
C PRO A 137 -13.23 1.44 6.21
N HIS A 138 -12.70 2.55 5.68
CA HIS A 138 -12.62 2.77 4.25
C HIS A 138 -11.51 1.91 3.64
N VAL A 139 -11.71 1.48 2.41
CA VAL A 139 -10.74 0.74 1.61
C VAL A 139 -10.14 1.68 0.57
N ILE A 140 -8.81 1.82 0.59
CA ILE A 140 -8.06 2.53 -0.45
C ILE A 140 -7.45 1.49 -1.38
N GLU A 141 -7.76 1.60 -2.67
CA GLU A 141 -7.26 0.70 -3.72
C GLU A 141 -6.23 1.41 -4.59
N PRO A 142 -4.93 1.19 -4.39
CA PRO A 142 -3.92 1.58 -5.37
C PRO A 142 -3.76 0.48 -6.43
N SER A 143 -3.85 0.86 -7.70
CA SER A 143 -3.68 -0.02 -8.86
C SER A 143 -2.52 0.47 -9.72
N PHE A 144 -1.58 -0.42 -10.06
CA PHE A 144 -0.38 -0.09 -10.82
C PHE A 144 -0.37 -0.85 -12.15
N GLY A 145 -0.35 -0.10 -13.25
CA GLY A 145 -0.21 -0.66 -14.59
C GLY A 145 1.25 -0.98 -14.90
N ILE A 146 1.76 -2.15 -14.45
CA ILE A 146 3.19 -2.52 -14.55
C ILE A 146 3.73 -2.39 -15.97
N ASP A 147 3.02 -2.91 -16.97
CA ASP A 147 3.43 -2.82 -18.37
C ASP A 147 3.45 -1.38 -18.88
N ARG A 148 2.46 -0.57 -18.48
CA ARG A 148 2.38 0.85 -18.84
C ARG A 148 3.50 1.66 -18.19
N ILE A 149 3.81 1.38 -16.91
CA ILE A 149 4.94 1.99 -16.19
C ILE A 149 6.25 1.60 -16.88
N THR A 150 6.47 0.32 -17.16
CA THR A 150 7.68 -0.17 -17.83
C THR A 150 7.84 0.48 -19.20
N TYR A 151 6.79 0.52 -20.01
CA TYR A 151 6.80 1.19 -21.30
C TYR A 151 7.14 2.69 -21.18
N SER A 152 6.56 3.36 -20.20
CA SER A 152 6.82 4.78 -19.97
C SER A 152 8.26 5.05 -19.55
N VAL A 153 8.83 4.21 -18.68
CA VAL A 153 10.25 4.28 -18.27
C VAL A 153 11.17 4.09 -19.48
N LEU A 154 10.92 3.07 -20.30
CA LEU A 154 11.69 2.83 -21.53
C LEU A 154 11.60 4.01 -22.48
N LEU A 155 10.38 4.50 -22.76
CA LEU A 155 10.14 5.60 -23.69
C LEU A 155 10.86 6.90 -23.26
N HIS A 156 10.78 7.26 -21.99
CA HIS A 156 11.38 8.49 -21.48
C HIS A 156 12.87 8.40 -21.18
N SER A 157 13.41 7.19 -21.07
CA SER A 157 14.84 6.97 -20.90
C SER A 157 15.60 6.79 -22.21
N PHE A 158 14.90 6.47 -23.32
CA PHE A 158 15.54 6.31 -24.62
C PHE A 158 16.07 7.66 -25.14
N THR A 159 17.33 7.66 -25.52
CA THR A 159 18.05 8.85 -25.96
C THR A 159 18.74 8.57 -27.29
N GLU A 160 18.42 9.36 -28.29
CA GLU A 160 19.07 9.35 -29.61
C GLU A 160 20.08 10.50 -29.71
N THR A 161 21.30 10.16 -30.10
CA THR A 161 22.34 11.13 -30.38
C THR A 161 23.04 10.82 -31.71
N GLU A 162 23.79 11.76 -32.28
CA GLU A 162 24.58 11.50 -33.48
C GLU A 162 25.57 10.35 -33.24
N GLY A 163 25.20 9.15 -33.72
CA GLY A 163 26.02 7.95 -33.70
C GLY A 163 25.92 7.06 -32.47
N LYS A 164 25.00 7.36 -31.55
CA LYS A 164 24.78 6.53 -30.36
C LYS A 164 23.34 6.62 -29.86
N ASP A 165 22.67 5.49 -29.86
CA ASP A 165 21.36 5.32 -29.23
C ASP A 165 21.55 4.52 -27.93
N TYR A 166 20.96 5.02 -26.82
CA TYR A 166 21.16 4.40 -25.53
C TYR A 166 19.99 4.70 -24.56
N PHE A 167 19.89 3.92 -23.50
CA PHE A 167 18.96 4.19 -22.42
C PHE A 167 19.62 5.00 -21.30
N LYS A 168 19.08 6.21 -21.07
CA LYS A 168 19.47 7.06 -19.95
C LYS A 168 18.58 6.81 -18.74
N PHE A 169 18.58 5.56 -18.24
CA PHE A 169 17.85 5.26 -17.02
C PHE A 169 18.39 6.06 -15.84
N ASP A 170 17.48 6.57 -15.00
CA ASP A 170 17.87 7.00 -13.67
C ASP A 170 18.49 5.82 -12.91
N LYS A 171 19.50 6.11 -12.09
CA LYS A 171 20.23 5.09 -11.34
C LYS A 171 19.34 4.22 -10.44
N SER A 172 18.20 4.77 -9.98
CA SER A 172 17.23 4.07 -9.12
C SER A 172 16.38 3.03 -9.85
N VAL A 173 16.26 3.15 -11.18
CA VAL A 173 15.42 2.24 -12.02
C VAL A 173 16.22 1.49 -13.07
N ALA A 174 17.53 1.66 -13.12
CA ALA A 174 18.39 0.91 -14.03
C ALA A 174 18.33 -0.61 -13.74
N PRO A 175 17.93 -1.46 -14.71
CA PRO A 175 17.77 -2.90 -14.47
C PRO A 175 19.09 -3.60 -14.16
N VAL A 176 20.20 -3.08 -14.71
CA VAL A 176 21.57 -3.48 -14.40
C VAL A 176 22.32 -2.25 -13.92
N GLN A 177 22.87 -2.32 -12.71
CA GLN A 177 23.52 -1.19 -12.06
C GLN A 177 24.98 -1.02 -12.48
N LEU A 178 25.68 -2.15 -12.68
CA LEU A 178 27.13 -2.17 -12.88
C LEU A 178 27.51 -3.06 -14.08
N GLY A 179 28.43 -2.57 -14.91
CA GLY A 179 29.15 -3.37 -15.89
C GLY A 179 30.58 -3.61 -15.43
N ILE A 180 31.06 -4.87 -15.39
CA ILE A 180 32.43 -5.22 -15.00
C ILE A 180 33.16 -5.76 -16.20
N PHE A 181 34.26 -5.10 -16.60
CA PHE A 181 35.00 -5.39 -17.83
C PHE A 181 36.47 -5.53 -17.55
N PRO A 182 37.08 -6.74 -17.76
CA PRO A 182 38.54 -6.81 -17.83
C PRO A 182 39.04 -6.10 -19.09
N LEU A 183 39.99 -5.19 -18.99
CA LEU A 183 40.54 -4.46 -20.16
C LEU A 183 40.98 -5.44 -21.27
N VAL A 184 41.61 -6.49 -20.86
CA VAL A 184 42.00 -7.64 -21.73
C VAL A 184 41.49 -8.93 -21.12
N ASN A 185 41.03 -9.84 -21.97
CA ASN A 185 40.58 -11.17 -21.52
C ASN A 185 41.80 -12.12 -21.36
N LYS A 186 42.69 -11.77 -20.43
CA LYS A 186 43.87 -12.54 -20.08
C LYS A 186 43.93 -12.79 -18.58
N GLU A 187 44.73 -13.78 -18.20
CA GLU A 187 45.02 -14.11 -16.82
C GLU A 187 45.51 -12.87 -16.06
N GLY A 188 45.09 -12.74 -14.81
CA GLY A 188 45.25 -11.54 -13.95
C GLY A 188 44.02 -10.65 -13.99
N PRO A 189 43.85 -9.73 -14.93
CA PRO A 189 42.69 -8.85 -14.98
C PRO A 189 41.33 -9.58 -15.09
N ARG A 190 41.29 -10.74 -15.79
CA ARG A 190 40.07 -11.53 -15.92
C ARG A 190 39.62 -12.12 -14.58
N GLU A 191 40.56 -12.73 -13.84
CA GLU A 191 40.28 -13.36 -12.56
C GLU A 191 39.78 -12.33 -11.55
N ILE A 192 40.44 -11.17 -11.45
CA ILE A 192 40.01 -10.07 -10.55
C ILE A 192 38.63 -9.55 -10.96
N ALA A 193 38.36 -9.38 -12.26
CA ALA A 193 37.06 -8.90 -12.72
C ALA A 193 35.92 -9.91 -12.41
N GLN A 194 36.20 -11.23 -12.51
CA GLN A 194 35.25 -12.26 -12.14
C GLN A 194 35.00 -12.28 -10.63
N GLU A 195 36.05 -12.24 -9.81
CA GLU A 195 35.94 -12.19 -8.36
C GLU A 195 35.15 -10.91 -7.90
N LEU A 196 35.48 -9.76 -8.49
CA LEU A 196 34.79 -8.51 -8.21
C LEU A 196 33.31 -8.60 -8.59
N THR A 197 32.98 -9.23 -9.72
CA THR A 197 31.59 -9.45 -10.14
C THR A 197 30.81 -10.23 -9.08
N GLU A 198 31.36 -11.34 -8.60
CA GLU A 198 30.70 -12.16 -7.57
C GLU A 198 30.57 -11.40 -6.25
N ASN A 199 31.62 -10.70 -5.81
CA ASN A 199 31.59 -9.91 -4.57
C ASN A 199 30.53 -8.81 -4.60
N LEU A 200 30.39 -8.08 -5.71
CA LEU A 200 29.40 -7.04 -5.87
C LEU A 200 27.97 -7.59 -5.97
N ARG A 201 27.78 -8.75 -6.61
CA ARG A 201 26.51 -9.46 -6.59
C ARG A 201 26.11 -9.90 -5.17
N MET A 202 27.05 -10.41 -4.40
CA MET A 202 26.83 -10.78 -2.99
C MET A 202 26.51 -9.56 -2.12
N SER A 203 27.00 -8.36 -2.49
CA SER A 203 26.67 -7.09 -1.84
C SER A 203 25.30 -6.53 -2.28
N GLY A 204 24.58 -7.22 -3.19
CA GLY A 204 23.21 -6.86 -3.59
C GLY A 204 23.10 -6.02 -4.87
N PHE A 205 24.19 -5.74 -5.56
CA PHE A 205 24.14 -5.04 -6.84
C PHE A 205 23.76 -5.96 -8.00
N THR A 206 23.05 -5.41 -9.00
CA THR A 206 22.83 -6.08 -10.28
C THR A 206 24.01 -5.82 -11.21
N VAL A 207 24.75 -6.88 -11.55
CA VAL A 207 26.05 -6.79 -12.23
C VAL A 207 26.08 -7.59 -13.51
N GLU A 208 26.45 -6.95 -14.62
CA GLU A 208 26.77 -7.57 -15.91
C GLU A 208 28.29 -7.69 -16.07
N TYR A 209 28.75 -8.90 -16.41
CA TYR A 209 30.17 -9.15 -16.75
C TYR A 209 30.31 -9.34 -18.25
N ASP A 210 31.21 -8.59 -18.89
CA ASP A 210 31.52 -8.76 -20.32
C ASP A 210 33.00 -8.70 -20.58
N ALA A 211 33.52 -9.75 -21.22
CA ALA A 211 34.91 -9.86 -21.67
C ALA A 211 35.04 -9.95 -23.21
N THR A 212 33.95 -9.68 -23.96
CA THR A 212 33.86 -9.93 -25.40
C THR A 212 34.23 -8.70 -26.23
N GLY A 213 35.15 -8.84 -27.18
CA GLY A 213 35.55 -7.73 -28.07
C GLY A 213 36.45 -6.69 -27.39
N THR A 214 36.45 -5.48 -27.90
CA THR A 214 37.25 -4.37 -27.34
C THR A 214 36.52 -3.67 -26.22
N ILE A 215 37.26 -2.98 -25.32
CA ILE A 215 36.68 -2.21 -24.20
C ILE A 215 35.67 -1.17 -24.68
N GLY A 216 35.95 -0.45 -25.76
CA GLY A 216 35.02 0.52 -26.33
C GLY A 216 33.69 -0.08 -26.78
N LYS A 217 33.71 -1.34 -27.33
CA LYS A 217 32.46 -2.05 -27.66
C LYS A 217 31.67 -2.48 -26.42
N ARG A 218 32.33 -2.79 -25.32
CA ARG A 218 31.67 -3.14 -24.04
C ARG A 218 31.02 -1.93 -23.42
N TYR A 219 31.72 -0.78 -23.42
CA TYR A 219 31.08 0.49 -22.99
C TYR A 219 29.88 0.81 -23.86
N ALA A 220 29.96 0.70 -25.18
CA ALA A 220 28.84 0.96 -26.06
C ALA A 220 27.63 0.05 -25.75
N ARG A 221 27.85 -1.26 -25.54
CA ARG A 221 26.76 -2.18 -25.14
C ARG A 221 26.19 -1.87 -23.76
N ALA A 222 27.05 -1.51 -22.80
CA ALA A 222 26.61 -1.12 -21.46
C ALA A 222 25.76 0.15 -21.51
N ASP A 223 26.17 1.15 -22.26
CA ASP A 223 25.43 2.39 -22.46
C ASP A 223 24.10 2.11 -23.18
N GLU A 224 24.10 1.26 -24.25
CA GLU A 224 22.92 0.87 -25.01
C GLU A 224 21.83 0.28 -24.11
N ILE A 225 22.17 -0.61 -23.18
CA ILE A 225 21.22 -1.22 -22.23
C ILE A 225 21.01 -0.40 -20.95
N GLY A 226 21.65 0.76 -20.85
CA GLY A 226 21.40 1.73 -19.78
C GLY A 226 22.12 1.49 -18.46
N ILE A 227 23.26 0.77 -18.46
CA ILE A 227 24.09 0.57 -17.26
C ILE A 227 24.71 1.92 -16.85
N PRO A 228 24.45 2.44 -15.63
CA PRO A 228 24.92 3.77 -15.23
C PRO A 228 26.43 3.81 -14.94
N LEU A 229 27.02 2.74 -14.41
CA LEU A 229 28.46 2.68 -14.10
C LEU A 229 29.14 1.47 -14.74
N ALA A 230 30.27 1.69 -15.37
CA ALA A 230 31.14 0.65 -15.89
C ALA A 230 32.49 0.63 -15.15
N ILE A 231 32.87 -0.54 -14.66
CA ILE A 231 34.10 -0.76 -13.90
C ILE A 231 35.07 -1.55 -14.76
N THR A 232 36.26 -1.01 -15.00
CA THR A 232 37.28 -1.66 -15.79
C THR A 232 38.46 -2.11 -14.90
N VAL A 233 38.81 -3.39 -15.06
CA VAL A 233 39.96 -4.01 -14.44
C VAL A 233 41.07 -4.09 -15.49
N ASP A 234 42.19 -3.44 -15.25
CA ASP A 234 43.32 -3.35 -16.15
C ASP A 234 44.62 -3.99 -15.56
N PHE A 235 45.74 -3.81 -16.21
CA PHE A 235 47.02 -4.36 -15.72
C PHE A 235 47.53 -3.57 -14.51
N ASP A 236 47.26 -2.26 -14.46
CA ASP A 236 47.70 -1.42 -13.34
C ASP A 236 46.96 -1.84 -12.05
N THR A 237 45.74 -2.42 -12.18
CA THR A 237 44.98 -2.99 -11.04
C THR A 237 45.77 -4.09 -10.33
N LEU A 238 46.64 -4.84 -11.04
CA LEU A 238 47.47 -5.88 -10.43
C LEU A 238 48.54 -5.31 -9.49
N ASP A 239 48.95 -4.07 -9.74
CA ASP A 239 50.02 -3.41 -8.99
C ASP A 239 49.46 -2.50 -7.89
N ASP A 240 48.38 -1.73 -8.18
CA ASP A 240 47.85 -0.70 -7.29
C ASP A 240 46.53 -1.08 -6.61
N ASN A 241 45.94 -2.22 -6.98
CA ASN A 241 44.67 -2.70 -6.44
C ASN A 241 43.51 -1.70 -6.59
N GLN A 242 43.51 -0.90 -7.68
CA GLN A 242 42.47 0.04 -8.05
C GLN A 242 41.81 -0.33 -9.36
N VAL A 243 40.55 0.07 -9.52
CA VAL A 243 39.77 -0.11 -10.76
C VAL A 243 39.36 1.23 -11.33
N THR A 244 39.14 1.30 -12.64
CA THR A 244 38.60 2.50 -13.27
C THR A 244 37.08 2.42 -13.30
N VAL A 245 36.41 3.38 -12.69
CA VAL A 245 34.96 3.55 -12.73
C VAL A 245 34.62 4.63 -13.74
N ARG A 246 33.74 4.30 -14.72
CA ARG A 246 33.25 5.21 -15.76
C ARG A 246 31.77 5.47 -15.57
N ASP A 247 31.38 6.71 -15.51
CA ASP A 247 29.99 7.15 -15.52
C ASP A 247 29.45 7.23 -16.96
N ARG A 248 28.27 6.64 -17.22
CA ARG A 248 27.63 6.60 -18.56
C ARG A 248 27.29 7.99 -19.09
N ASP A 249 26.78 8.88 -18.26
CA ASP A 249 26.19 10.15 -18.68
C ASP A 249 27.25 11.22 -18.95
N THR A 250 28.28 11.24 -18.13
CA THR A 250 29.38 12.22 -18.22
C THR A 250 30.61 11.70 -18.96
N GLU A 251 30.69 10.37 -19.11
CA GLU A 251 31.86 9.63 -19.58
C GLU A 251 33.14 9.85 -18.75
N ALA A 252 33.00 10.53 -17.59
CA ALA A 252 34.09 10.73 -16.65
C ALA A 252 34.59 9.39 -16.10
N GLN A 253 35.90 9.32 -15.91
CA GLN A 253 36.57 8.14 -15.39
C GLN A 253 37.42 8.51 -14.19
N GLU A 254 37.35 7.71 -13.14
CA GLU A 254 38.17 7.84 -11.94
C GLU A 254 38.67 6.49 -11.46
N ARG A 255 39.84 6.51 -10.79
CA ARG A 255 40.40 5.28 -10.20
C ARG A 255 39.99 5.20 -8.73
N ILE A 256 39.42 4.06 -8.38
CA ILE A 256 38.89 3.76 -7.04
C ILE A 256 39.57 2.51 -6.50
N PRO A 257 40.12 2.53 -5.27
CA PRO A 257 40.60 1.32 -4.61
C PRO A 257 39.47 0.29 -4.49
N ILE A 258 39.77 -1.00 -4.76
CA ILE A 258 38.78 -2.07 -4.64
C ILE A 258 38.22 -2.14 -3.21
N SER A 259 39.03 -1.82 -2.19
CA SER A 259 38.59 -1.75 -0.79
C SER A 259 37.49 -0.73 -0.54
N ASP A 260 37.45 0.37 -1.28
CA ASP A 260 36.56 1.51 -1.06
C ASP A 260 35.36 1.49 -2.02
N LEU A 261 35.37 0.53 -2.95
CA LEU A 261 34.40 0.48 -4.04
C LEU A 261 32.96 0.29 -3.55
N ASN A 262 32.73 -0.57 -2.57
CA ASN A 262 31.38 -0.79 -2.02
C ASN A 262 30.80 0.51 -1.41
N GLU A 263 31.58 1.24 -0.63
CA GLU A 263 31.17 2.51 -0.03
C GLU A 263 30.87 3.55 -1.11
N TYR A 264 31.75 3.63 -2.13
CA TYR A 264 31.55 4.50 -3.28
C TYR A 264 30.23 4.21 -4.01
N LEU A 265 29.97 2.93 -4.31
CA LEU A 265 28.78 2.50 -5.03
C LEU A 265 27.50 2.73 -4.20
N GLU A 266 27.51 2.41 -2.91
CA GLU A 266 26.37 2.70 -2.05
C GLU A 266 26.04 4.18 -2.00
N LYS A 267 27.05 5.04 -1.97
CA LYS A 267 26.87 6.50 -2.01
C LYS A 267 26.35 6.98 -3.36
N TYR A 268 26.81 6.37 -4.46
CA TYR A 268 26.35 6.74 -5.80
C TYR A 268 24.88 6.35 -6.02
N PHE A 269 24.44 5.17 -5.58
CA PHE A 269 23.09 4.66 -5.79
C PHE A 269 22.05 5.11 -4.74
N LYS A 270 22.47 5.73 -3.67
CA LYS A 270 21.57 6.46 -2.74
C LYS A 270 21.20 7.82 -3.33
#